data_063479d6e8cadfa9097445278671ec52
#
_entry.id   063479d6e8cadfa9097445278671ec52
#
_cell.length_a   1.000
_cell.length_b   1.000
_cell.length_c   1.000
_cell.angle_alpha   90.00
_cell.angle_beta   90.00
_cell.angle_gamma   90.00
#
_symmetry.space_group_name_H-M   'P 1'
#
loop_
_entity.id
_entity.type
_entity.pdbx_description
1 polymer ?
#
loop_
_entity_poly.entity_id
_entity_poly.type
_entity_poly.pdbx_seq_one_letter_code
_entity_poly.pdbx_strand_id
1 'polypeptide(L)'
;MMTTRRPFYASLLAAALVLATMAGCSGGNPYMSTAESAMEQGNYERALANIDSALVQDSANVSAYQMRAQVLRQMSDTTMNPDEYRELWAQAREAEDQAIQFDPSVRSDIQGRRQLAYFNEFQRGANAFNRAQQEGDTTAFRVAALSFGAAGATYPDSASTHLNEAYARINLGEREESIPVLERYMEAADTADTNAYAILGRLYISNDRMDDAISLLEEGTTVHSDSGELQSLLLNAYQQSGDTERAMEAYRQEVEENPDNATYRYNYGSMLLSEDRLDEAIEQLQAAVDLQSDNAKAQYNLGAAYVNKAVALNDSIATIEDRVREEDREATEQETEEIQTLAEQRQQAFQDAIPPLERARQLSQQGESGYLEDSCRALFQAYVQTEQTDQAAEVEQCAGFEEGRAEEMSEPSGGN
;
A
#
# COMPACT_ATOMS: atom_id res chain seq x y z
N MET A 1 24.70 -4.23 -16.75
CA MET A 1 24.62 -4.69 -18.14
C MET A 1 23.16 -4.57 -18.55
N MET A 2 22.87 -3.47 -19.22
CA MET A 2 21.52 -3.18 -19.73
C MET A 2 21.27 -4.00 -21.00
N THR A 3 20.27 -4.86 -20.99
CA THR A 3 19.72 -5.48 -22.18
C THR A 3 18.34 -4.91 -22.47
N THR A 4 18.31 -3.90 -23.33
CA THR A 4 17.12 -3.32 -23.92
C THR A 4 16.38 -4.37 -24.74
N ARG A 5 15.19 -4.78 -24.32
CA ARG A 5 14.24 -5.47 -25.18
C ARG A 5 13.58 -4.43 -26.09
N ARG A 6 13.86 -4.49 -27.38
CA ARG A 6 13.17 -3.75 -28.44
C ARG A 6 11.82 -4.41 -28.71
N PRO A 7 10.76 -3.64 -29.00
CA PRO A 7 9.49 -4.19 -29.44
C PRO A 7 9.60 -4.70 -30.89
N PHE A 8 9.20 -5.95 -31.10
CA PHE A 8 9.09 -6.60 -32.40
C PHE A 8 7.74 -6.23 -33.06
N TYR A 9 7.53 -4.99 -33.45
CA TYR A 9 6.44 -4.59 -34.33
C TYR A 9 6.91 -3.48 -35.27
N ALA A 10 7.81 -3.81 -36.17
CA ALA A 10 8.05 -2.98 -37.36
C ALA A 10 8.87 -3.77 -38.37
N SER A 11 8.21 -4.60 -39.15
CA SER A 11 8.66 -4.98 -40.50
C SER A 11 7.82 -6.14 -41.06
N LEU A 12 6.63 -5.81 -41.58
CA LEU A 12 5.90 -6.64 -42.56
C LEU A 12 4.95 -5.75 -43.36
N LEU A 13 5.52 -4.66 -43.88
CA LEU A 13 4.89 -3.81 -44.90
C LEU A 13 5.85 -3.69 -46.09
N ALA A 14 6.08 -4.79 -46.77
CA ALA A 14 6.61 -4.81 -48.12
C ALA A 14 6.60 -6.24 -48.66
N ALA A 15 5.54 -6.64 -49.35
CA ALA A 15 5.54 -7.56 -50.44
C ALA A 15 4.13 -8.20 -50.65
N ALA A 16 3.23 -7.44 -51.22
CA ALA A 16 2.10 -8.02 -51.95
C ALA A 16 1.53 -7.02 -52.94
N LEU A 17 2.36 -6.58 -53.85
CA LEU A 17 1.90 -5.98 -55.07
C LEU A 17 2.36 -6.90 -56.19
N VAL A 18 1.49 -7.86 -56.56
CA VAL A 18 1.47 -8.45 -57.91
C VAL A 18 0.27 -9.40 -58.08
N LEU A 19 -0.52 -9.12 -59.11
CA LEU A 19 -1.48 -9.97 -59.82
C LEU A 19 -2.90 -10.08 -59.28
N ALA A 20 -3.66 -9.01 -59.57
CA ALA A 20 -5.08 -9.15 -59.85
C ALA A 20 -5.24 -9.41 -61.36
N THR A 21 -5.31 -10.65 -61.80
CA THR A 21 -5.86 -11.02 -63.10
C THR A 21 -7.21 -11.67 -62.92
N MET A 22 -8.24 -10.91 -63.32
CA MET A 22 -9.50 -11.34 -63.86
C MET A 22 -9.87 -12.83 -63.75
N ALA A 23 -10.76 -13.16 -62.82
CA ALA A 23 -11.75 -14.21 -63.03
C ALA A 23 -13.07 -13.67 -62.50
N GLY A 24 -14.04 -13.54 -63.40
CA GLY A 24 -15.31 -12.91 -63.11
C GLY A 24 -16.29 -13.82 -62.34
N CYS A 25 -17.25 -13.13 -61.73
CA CYS A 25 -18.57 -13.63 -61.33
C CYS A 25 -18.61 -14.52 -60.07
N SER A 26 -18.52 -13.92 -58.94
CA SER A 26 -19.53 -13.98 -57.86
C SER A 26 -19.07 -12.93 -56.81
N GLY A 27 -19.95 -12.02 -56.44
CA GLY A 27 -19.59 -10.77 -55.72
C GLY A 27 -19.14 -10.94 -54.27
N GLY A 28 -18.13 -11.73 -53.98
CA GLY A 28 -17.52 -11.86 -52.66
C GLY A 28 -16.06 -11.34 -52.68
N ASN A 29 -15.67 -10.57 -51.69
CA ASN A 29 -14.28 -10.14 -51.51
C ASN A 29 -13.39 -11.40 -51.32
N PRO A 30 -12.39 -11.67 -52.22
CA PRO A 30 -11.58 -12.89 -52.19
C PRO A 30 -10.78 -13.07 -50.92
N TYR A 31 -10.47 -11.96 -50.22
CA TYR A 31 -9.78 -12.01 -48.92
C TYR A 31 -10.71 -12.56 -47.84
N MET A 32 -12.01 -12.25 -47.88
CA MET A 32 -12.95 -12.74 -46.87
C MET A 32 -13.12 -14.27 -46.94
N SER A 33 -13.23 -14.84 -48.13
CA SER A 33 -13.30 -16.31 -48.29
C SER A 33 -11.99 -17.01 -47.85
N THR A 34 -10.84 -16.38 -48.10
CA THR A 34 -9.56 -16.90 -47.63
C THR A 34 -9.45 -16.80 -46.10
N ALA A 35 -9.93 -15.70 -45.48
CA ALA A 35 -9.97 -15.52 -44.03
C ALA A 35 -10.87 -16.59 -43.36
N GLU A 36 -12.04 -16.85 -43.91
CA GLU A 36 -12.95 -17.89 -43.43
C GLU A 36 -12.32 -19.29 -43.45
N SER A 37 -11.69 -19.66 -44.58
CA SER A 37 -10.96 -20.92 -44.69
C SER A 37 -9.77 -21.01 -43.75
N ALA A 38 -9.05 -19.93 -43.51
CA ALA A 38 -7.95 -19.89 -42.56
C ALA A 38 -8.44 -20.04 -41.09
N MET A 39 -9.56 -19.40 -40.74
CA MET A 39 -10.23 -19.55 -39.44
C MET A 39 -10.67 -20.98 -39.18
N GLU A 40 -11.30 -21.63 -40.14
CA GLU A 40 -11.71 -23.06 -40.07
C GLU A 40 -10.51 -24.01 -39.85
N GLN A 41 -9.33 -23.64 -40.38
CA GLN A 41 -8.08 -24.39 -40.23
C GLN A 41 -7.36 -24.05 -38.88
N GLY A 42 -7.91 -23.16 -38.05
CA GLY A 42 -7.28 -22.70 -36.83
C GLY A 42 -6.06 -21.76 -37.05
N ASN A 43 -5.89 -21.28 -38.29
CA ASN A 43 -4.79 -20.35 -38.61
C ASN A 43 -5.28 -18.90 -38.46
N TYR A 44 -5.40 -18.47 -37.20
CA TYR A 44 -6.00 -17.19 -36.84
C TYR A 44 -5.17 -15.98 -37.31
N GLU A 45 -3.84 -16.06 -37.29
CA GLU A 45 -2.98 -15.01 -37.83
C GLU A 45 -3.21 -14.77 -39.32
N ARG A 46 -3.31 -15.87 -40.09
CA ARG A 46 -3.61 -15.79 -41.53
C ARG A 46 -5.02 -15.26 -41.76
N ALA A 47 -5.99 -15.63 -40.92
CA ALA A 47 -7.35 -15.12 -41.03
C ALA A 47 -7.36 -13.60 -40.81
N LEU A 48 -6.71 -13.08 -39.76
CA LEU A 48 -6.59 -11.65 -39.47
C LEU A 48 -5.90 -10.89 -40.59
N ALA A 49 -4.78 -11.40 -41.14
CA ALA A 49 -4.09 -10.76 -42.26
C ALA A 49 -4.95 -10.61 -43.51
N ASN A 50 -5.82 -11.60 -43.81
CA ASN A 50 -6.74 -11.49 -44.92
C ASN A 50 -7.93 -10.55 -44.62
N ILE A 51 -8.41 -10.50 -43.38
CA ILE A 51 -9.43 -9.53 -42.95
C ILE A 51 -8.85 -8.10 -43.07
N ASP A 52 -7.61 -7.86 -42.63
CA ASP A 52 -6.94 -6.57 -42.79
C ASP A 52 -6.84 -6.18 -44.28
N SER A 53 -6.53 -7.14 -45.17
CA SER A 53 -6.48 -6.89 -46.60
C SER A 53 -7.86 -6.55 -47.17
N ALA A 54 -8.92 -7.17 -46.67
CA ALA A 54 -10.30 -6.85 -47.03
C ALA A 54 -10.69 -5.44 -46.57
N LEU A 55 -10.29 -5.04 -45.36
CA LEU A 55 -10.54 -3.70 -44.79
C LEU A 55 -9.73 -2.59 -45.49
N VAL A 56 -8.54 -2.90 -46.02
CA VAL A 56 -7.78 -1.97 -46.88
C VAL A 56 -8.54 -1.70 -48.20
N GLN A 57 -9.21 -2.69 -48.75
CA GLN A 57 -10.00 -2.50 -49.99
C GLN A 57 -11.32 -1.79 -49.72
N ASP A 58 -11.99 -2.14 -48.63
CA ASP A 58 -13.27 -1.58 -48.22
C ASP A 58 -13.27 -1.39 -46.69
N SER A 59 -12.92 -0.19 -46.28
CA SER A 59 -12.81 0.20 -44.84
C SER A 59 -14.18 0.22 -44.11
N ALA A 60 -15.28 0.14 -44.84
CA ALA A 60 -16.64 0.09 -44.29
C ALA A 60 -17.23 -1.33 -44.31
N ASN A 61 -16.41 -2.35 -44.54
CA ASN A 61 -16.87 -3.74 -44.66
C ASN A 61 -17.28 -4.30 -43.29
N VAL A 62 -18.56 -4.21 -42.99
CA VAL A 62 -19.18 -4.67 -41.74
C VAL A 62 -18.92 -6.17 -41.47
N SER A 63 -19.01 -7.01 -42.52
CA SER A 63 -18.75 -8.45 -42.38
C SER A 63 -17.30 -8.75 -42.00
N ALA A 64 -16.34 -7.96 -42.50
CA ALA A 64 -14.93 -8.09 -42.13
C ALA A 64 -14.70 -7.77 -40.63
N TYR A 65 -15.31 -6.71 -40.13
CA TYR A 65 -15.23 -6.40 -38.69
C TYR A 65 -15.88 -7.47 -37.82
N GLN A 66 -17.03 -7.98 -38.19
CA GLN A 66 -17.69 -9.07 -37.44
C GLN A 66 -16.86 -10.36 -37.46
N MET A 67 -16.26 -10.72 -38.60
CA MET A 67 -15.35 -11.86 -38.71
C MET A 67 -14.06 -11.63 -37.87
N ARG A 68 -13.51 -10.41 -37.88
CA ARG A 68 -12.37 -10.06 -37.04
C ARG A 68 -12.64 -10.33 -35.55
N ALA A 69 -13.80 -9.88 -35.06
CA ALA A 69 -14.21 -10.13 -33.68
C ALA A 69 -14.33 -11.62 -33.36
N GLN A 70 -14.87 -12.41 -34.31
CA GLN A 70 -14.98 -13.86 -34.12
C GLN A 70 -13.61 -14.55 -34.07
N VAL A 71 -12.71 -14.21 -35.00
CA VAL A 71 -11.32 -14.76 -35.03
C VAL A 71 -10.57 -14.43 -33.76
N LEU A 72 -10.64 -13.18 -33.26
CA LEU A 72 -9.98 -12.76 -32.05
C LEU A 72 -10.47 -13.52 -30.80
N ARG A 73 -11.77 -13.78 -30.70
CA ARG A 73 -12.32 -14.63 -29.61
C ARG A 73 -11.86 -16.07 -29.70
N GLN A 74 -11.80 -16.67 -30.90
CA GLN A 74 -11.26 -18.02 -31.07
C GLN A 74 -9.73 -18.08 -30.79
N MET A 75 -9.02 -17.04 -31.18
CA MET A 75 -7.59 -16.92 -30.89
C MET A 75 -7.33 -16.85 -29.39
N SER A 76 -8.21 -16.20 -28.63
CA SER A 76 -8.04 -16.12 -27.16
C SER A 76 -8.03 -17.49 -26.49
N ASP A 77 -8.73 -18.49 -27.03
CA ASP A 77 -8.72 -19.86 -26.49
C ASP A 77 -7.35 -20.57 -26.61
N THR A 78 -6.39 -19.97 -27.32
CA THR A 78 -5.04 -20.53 -27.48
C THR A 78 -4.05 -20.04 -26.42
N THR A 79 -4.41 -19.04 -25.60
CA THR A 79 -3.56 -18.49 -24.57
C THR A 79 -4.07 -18.80 -23.16
N MET A 80 -3.14 -18.94 -22.21
CA MET A 80 -3.42 -19.04 -20.78
C MET A 80 -2.89 -17.80 -20.02
N ASN A 81 -2.45 -16.77 -20.76
CA ASN A 81 -2.06 -15.49 -20.17
C ASN A 81 -3.31 -14.58 -20.02
N PRO A 82 -3.66 -14.14 -18.79
CA PRO A 82 -4.87 -13.35 -18.56
C PRO A 82 -4.86 -11.99 -19.30
N ASP A 83 -3.71 -11.35 -19.43
CA ASP A 83 -3.63 -10.05 -20.10
C ASP A 83 -3.80 -10.18 -21.61
N GLU A 84 -3.16 -11.18 -22.22
CA GLU A 84 -3.31 -11.48 -23.64
C GLU A 84 -4.76 -11.90 -23.96
N TYR A 85 -5.35 -12.75 -23.13
CA TYR A 85 -6.75 -13.17 -23.27
C TYR A 85 -7.69 -11.97 -23.25
N ARG A 86 -7.55 -11.11 -22.24
CA ARG A 86 -8.34 -9.89 -22.12
C ARG A 86 -8.17 -8.94 -23.29
N GLU A 87 -6.93 -8.74 -23.75
CA GLU A 87 -6.61 -7.86 -24.90
C GLU A 87 -7.30 -8.34 -26.17
N LEU A 88 -7.28 -9.65 -26.46
CA LEU A 88 -7.96 -10.22 -27.61
C LEU A 88 -9.48 -9.99 -27.54
N TRP A 89 -10.08 -10.08 -26.36
CA TRP A 89 -11.50 -9.77 -26.17
C TRP A 89 -11.81 -8.27 -26.32
N ALA A 90 -10.92 -7.40 -25.87
CA ALA A 90 -11.05 -5.95 -26.05
C ALA A 90 -10.99 -5.57 -27.55
N GLN A 91 -10.03 -6.12 -28.28
CA GLN A 91 -9.94 -5.94 -29.74
C GLN A 91 -11.15 -6.50 -30.48
N ALA A 92 -11.72 -7.63 -30.03
CA ALA A 92 -12.96 -8.17 -30.59
C ALA A 92 -14.13 -7.20 -30.39
N ARG A 93 -14.25 -6.59 -29.19
CA ARG A 93 -15.27 -5.58 -28.91
C ARG A 93 -15.09 -4.34 -29.79
N GLU A 94 -13.85 -3.86 -29.95
CA GLU A 94 -13.55 -2.72 -30.82
C GLU A 94 -13.95 -2.99 -32.27
N ALA A 95 -13.65 -4.17 -32.80
CA ALA A 95 -14.08 -4.56 -34.14
C ALA A 95 -15.61 -4.56 -34.27
N GLU A 96 -16.35 -5.04 -33.28
CA GLU A 96 -17.80 -4.97 -33.24
C GLU A 96 -18.34 -3.54 -33.19
N ASP A 97 -17.67 -2.64 -32.45
CA ASP A 97 -18.02 -1.22 -32.40
C ASP A 97 -17.83 -0.55 -33.77
N GLN A 98 -16.76 -0.89 -34.51
CA GLN A 98 -16.58 -0.45 -35.89
C GLN A 98 -17.69 -0.97 -36.82
N ALA A 99 -18.07 -2.22 -36.67
CA ALA A 99 -19.21 -2.77 -37.45
C ALA A 99 -20.52 -1.98 -37.22
N ILE A 100 -20.82 -1.64 -35.93
CA ILE A 100 -22.00 -0.84 -35.56
C ILE A 100 -21.88 0.61 -36.09
N GLN A 101 -20.69 1.16 -36.12
CA GLN A 101 -20.44 2.54 -36.63
C GLN A 101 -20.76 2.60 -38.15
N PHE A 102 -20.33 1.63 -38.91
CA PHE A 102 -20.56 1.58 -40.36
C PHE A 102 -21.97 1.15 -40.73
N ASP A 103 -22.59 0.24 -39.98
CA ASP A 103 -23.98 -0.16 -40.16
C ASP A 103 -24.70 -0.26 -38.80
N PRO A 104 -25.45 0.77 -38.39
CA PRO A 104 -26.21 0.73 -37.15
C PRO A 104 -27.29 -0.35 -37.06
N SER A 105 -27.69 -0.95 -38.19
CA SER A 105 -28.72 -2.02 -38.22
C SER A 105 -28.23 -3.31 -37.54
N VAL A 106 -26.91 -3.57 -37.50
CA VAL A 106 -26.32 -4.76 -36.85
C VAL A 106 -26.18 -4.62 -35.32
N ARG A 107 -26.49 -3.43 -34.78
CA ARG A 107 -26.32 -3.14 -33.35
C ARG A 107 -27.03 -4.14 -32.45
N SER A 108 -28.30 -4.41 -32.69
CA SER A 108 -29.09 -5.28 -31.84
C SER A 108 -28.55 -6.71 -31.79
N ASP A 109 -28.13 -7.22 -32.93
CA ASP A 109 -27.54 -8.56 -33.06
C ASP A 109 -26.18 -8.64 -32.35
N ILE A 110 -25.30 -7.64 -32.54
CA ILE A 110 -24.01 -7.57 -31.86
C ILE A 110 -24.19 -7.44 -30.35
N GLN A 111 -25.09 -6.60 -29.87
CA GLN A 111 -25.38 -6.45 -28.44
C GLN A 111 -25.90 -7.74 -27.82
N GLY A 112 -26.78 -8.46 -28.52
CA GLY A 112 -27.27 -9.77 -28.05
C GLY A 112 -26.13 -10.80 -27.91
N ARG A 113 -25.23 -10.86 -28.90
CA ARG A 113 -24.04 -11.73 -28.84
C ARG A 113 -23.07 -11.33 -27.70
N ARG A 114 -22.84 -10.04 -27.49
CA ARG A 114 -22.02 -9.52 -26.38
C ARG A 114 -22.60 -9.91 -25.03
N GLN A 115 -23.90 -9.74 -24.85
CA GLN A 115 -24.57 -10.10 -23.60
C GLN A 115 -24.45 -11.61 -23.31
N LEU A 116 -24.62 -12.46 -24.32
CA LEU A 116 -24.42 -13.89 -24.15
C LEU A 116 -22.96 -14.24 -23.83
N ALA A 117 -22.02 -13.64 -24.55
CA ALA A 117 -20.59 -13.85 -24.33
C ALA A 117 -20.17 -13.43 -22.91
N TYR A 118 -20.58 -12.24 -22.47
CA TYR A 118 -20.39 -11.75 -21.11
C TYR A 118 -20.92 -12.74 -20.07
N PHE A 119 -22.18 -13.15 -20.21
CA PHE A 119 -22.80 -14.07 -19.27
C PHE A 119 -22.05 -15.41 -19.19
N ASN A 120 -21.66 -15.97 -20.31
CA ASN A 120 -20.93 -17.24 -20.36
C ASN A 120 -19.56 -17.12 -19.70
N GLU A 121 -18.80 -16.07 -20.00
CA GLU A 121 -17.48 -15.86 -19.40
C GLU A 121 -17.60 -15.52 -17.90
N PHE A 122 -18.55 -14.71 -17.49
CA PHE A 122 -18.79 -14.45 -16.08
C PHE A 122 -19.10 -15.72 -15.30
N GLN A 123 -20.01 -16.57 -15.81
CA GLN A 123 -20.34 -17.85 -15.18
C GLN A 123 -19.15 -18.82 -15.15
N ARG A 124 -18.38 -18.89 -16.23
CA ARG A 124 -17.15 -19.69 -16.29
C ARG A 124 -16.15 -19.25 -15.25
N GLY A 125 -15.95 -17.93 -15.11
CA GLY A 125 -15.07 -17.33 -14.11
C GLY A 125 -15.53 -17.66 -12.69
N ALA A 126 -16.81 -17.44 -12.38
CA ALA A 126 -17.38 -17.72 -11.07
C ALA A 126 -17.28 -19.20 -10.68
N ASN A 127 -17.58 -20.10 -11.59
CA ASN A 127 -17.46 -21.54 -11.36
C ASN A 127 -15.99 -21.96 -11.13
N ALA A 128 -15.05 -21.39 -11.89
CA ALA A 128 -13.64 -21.67 -11.74
C ALA A 128 -13.10 -21.12 -10.40
N PHE A 129 -13.50 -19.92 -10.02
CA PHE A 129 -13.11 -19.30 -8.74
C PHE A 129 -13.61 -20.13 -7.55
N ASN A 130 -14.88 -20.51 -7.56
CA ASN A 130 -15.47 -21.35 -6.50
C ASN A 130 -14.78 -22.71 -6.40
N ARG A 131 -14.47 -23.35 -7.53
CA ARG A 131 -13.73 -24.62 -7.55
C ARG A 131 -12.32 -24.43 -6.96
N ALA A 132 -11.62 -23.36 -7.33
CA ALA A 132 -10.30 -23.05 -6.80
C ALA A 132 -10.31 -22.93 -5.28
N GLN A 133 -11.30 -22.23 -4.71
CA GLN A 133 -11.45 -22.08 -3.27
C GLN A 133 -11.79 -23.39 -2.56
N GLN A 134 -12.63 -24.25 -3.15
CA GLN A 134 -13.09 -25.47 -2.53
C GLN A 134 -12.05 -26.61 -2.62
N GLU A 135 -11.35 -26.71 -3.72
CA GLU A 135 -10.43 -27.82 -4.03
C GLU A 135 -8.96 -27.46 -3.83
N GLY A 136 -8.63 -26.16 -3.61
CA GLY A 136 -7.24 -25.69 -3.54
C GLY A 136 -6.53 -25.73 -4.91
N ASP A 137 -7.28 -25.78 -6.00
CA ASP A 137 -6.76 -25.84 -7.37
C ASP A 137 -6.36 -24.43 -7.84
N THR A 138 -5.09 -24.08 -7.69
CA THR A 138 -4.58 -22.77 -8.12
C THR A 138 -4.71 -22.54 -9.63
N THR A 139 -4.78 -23.62 -10.46
CA THR A 139 -4.97 -23.46 -11.92
C THR A 139 -6.36 -22.95 -12.24
N ALA A 140 -7.34 -23.23 -11.40
CA ALA A 140 -8.69 -22.74 -11.56
C ALA A 140 -8.81 -21.22 -11.30
N PHE A 141 -7.96 -20.62 -10.46
CA PHE A 141 -7.88 -19.15 -10.36
C PHE A 141 -7.42 -18.51 -11.67
N ARG A 142 -6.52 -19.17 -12.41
CA ARG A 142 -6.11 -18.69 -13.74
C ARG A 142 -7.29 -18.67 -14.72
N VAL A 143 -8.07 -19.74 -14.76
CA VAL A 143 -9.29 -19.78 -15.59
C VAL A 143 -10.28 -18.69 -15.16
N ALA A 144 -10.40 -18.43 -13.85
CA ALA A 144 -11.24 -17.36 -13.34
C ALA A 144 -10.75 -15.98 -13.82
N ALA A 145 -9.44 -15.69 -13.70
CA ALA A 145 -8.86 -14.44 -14.17
C ALA A 145 -9.05 -14.21 -15.68
N LEU A 146 -8.82 -15.25 -16.49
CA LEU A 146 -9.09 -15.22 -17.94
C LEU A 146 -10.54 -14.83 -18.22
N SER A 147 -11.48 -15.54 -17.60
CA SER A 147 -12.90 -15.39 -17.90
C SER A 147 -13.49 -14.08 -17.39
N PHE A 148 -13.12 -13.64 -16.18
CA PHE A 148 -13.54 -12.33 -15.68
C PHE A 148 -12.91 -11.19 -16.49
N GLY A 149 -11.64 -11.33 -16.90
CA GLY A 149 -10.98 -10.39 -17.80
C GLY A 149 -11.69 -10.24 -19.14
N ALA A 150 -12.13 -11.34 -19.76
CA ALA A 150 -12.92 -11.33 -20.99
C ALA A 150 -14.31 -10.68 -20.80
N ALA A 151 -14.98 -11.00 -19.68
CA ALA A 151 -16.25 -10.38 -19.36
C ALA A 151 -16.10 -8.86 -19.17
N GLY A 152 -15.07 -8.40 -18.43
CA GLY A 152 -14.76 -6.99 -18.26
C GLY A 152 -14.32 -6.30 -19.55
N ALA A 153 -13.62 -6.99 -20.46
CA ALA A 153 -13.31 -6.46 -21.78
C ALA A 153 -14.55 -6.27 -22.65
N THR A 154 -15.54 -7.16 -22.49
CA THR A 154 -16.82 -7.09 -23.22
C THR A 154 -17.69 -5.93 -22.72
N TYR A 155 -17.77 -5.73 -21.39
CA TYR A 155 -18.47 -4.62 -20.72
C TYR A 155 -17.54 -3.95 -19.72
N PRO A 156 -16.75 -2.92 -20.14
CA PRO A 156 -15.77 -2.25 -19.28
C PRO A 156 -16.37 -1.56 -18.05
N ASP A 157 -17.62 -1.16 -18.11
CA ASP A 157 -18.31 -0.49 -17.00
C ASP A 157 -18.84 -1.50 -15.94
N SER A 158 -18.53 -2.80 -16.10
CA SER A 158 -18.94 -3.82 -15.14
C SER A 158 -17.94 -3.93 -13.99
N ALA A 159 -18.12 -3.11 -12.96
CA ALA A 159 -17.25 -3.11 -11.76
C ALA A 159 -17.06 -4.53 -11.17
N SER A 160 -18.14 -5.33 -11.08
CA SER A 160 -18.06 -6.69 -10.52
C SER A 160 -17.11 -7.63 -11.26
N THR A 161 -16.93 -7.47 -12.59
CA THR A 161 -15.98 -8.30 -13.33
C THR A 161 -14.53 -7.95 -13.01
N HIS A 162 -14.24 -6.66 -12.88
CA HIS A 162 -12.91 -6.18 -12.52
C HIS A 162 -12.52 -6.61 -11.09
N LEU A 163 -13.44 -6.49 -10.14
CA LEU A 163 -13.19 -6.93 -8.77
C LEU A 163 -12.93 -8.45 -8.70
N ASN A 164 -13.74 -9.25 -9.37
CA ASN A 164 -13.55 -10.69 -9.41
C ASN A 164 -12.28 -11.11 -10.14
N GLU A 165 -11.90 -10.43 -11.24
CA GLU A 165 -10.60 -10.63 -11.90
C GLU A 165 -9.45 -10.33 -10.95
N ALA A 166 -9.50 -9.20 -10.23
CA ALA A 166 -8.48 -8.82 -9.28
C ALA A 166 -8.32 -9.86 -8.16
N TYR A 167 -9.40 -10.33 -7.57
CA TYR A 167 -9.35 -11.39 -6.56
C TYR A 167 -8.79 -12.71 -7.12
N ALA A 168 -9.13 -13.07 -8.36
CA ALA A 168 -8.57 -14.27 -8.99
C ALA A 168 -7.05 -14.14 -9.18
N ARG A 169 -6.54 -12.98 -9.63
CA ARG A 169 -5.10 -12.70 -9.80
C ARG A 169 -4.37 -12.68 -8.47
N ILE A 170 -4.93 -12.06 -7.43
CA ILE A 170 -4.34 -12.04 -6.08
C ILE A 170 -4.18 -13.46 -5.53
N ASN A 171 -5.20 -14.30 -5.68
CA ASN A 171 -5.15 -15.70 -5.25
C ASN A 171 -4.19 -16.55 -6.11
N LEU A 172 -3.92 -16.12 -7.34
CA LEU A 172 -2.91 -16.74 -8.21
C LEU A 172 -1.49 -16.31 -7.84
N GLY A 173 -1.33 -15.28 -6.98
CA GLY A 173 -0.04 -14.68 -6.62
C GLY A 173 0.41 -13.55 -7.54
N GLU A 174 -0.41 -13.19 -8.54
CA GLU A 174 -0.17 -12.12 -9.52
C GLU A 174 -0.62 -10.77 -8.92
N ARG A 175 0.03 -10.36 -7.81
CA ARG A 175 -0.40 -9.18 -7.02
C ARG A 175 -0.16 -7.87 -7.77
N GLU A 176 1.01 -7.71 -8.38
CA GLU A 176 1.36 -6.52 -9.14
C GLU A 176 0.44 -6.35 -10.35
N GLU A 177 0.15 -7.44 -11.06
CA GLU A 177 -0.74 -7.47 -12.22
C GLU A 177 -2.21 -7.22 -11.82
N SER A 178 -2.57 -7.38 -10.54
CA SER A 178 -3.91 -7.06 -10.05
C SER A 178 -4.15 -5.55 -9.87
N ILE A 179 -3.09 -4.74 -9.75
CA ILE A 179 -3.19 -3.28 -9.57
C ILE A 179 -4.02 -2.62 -10.67
N PRO A 180 -3.63 -2.73 -11.97
CA PRO A 180 -4.41 -2.09 -13.03
C PRO A 180 -5.84 -2.64 -13.18
N VAL A 181 -6.10 -3.82 -12.63
CA VAL A 181 -7.46 -4.39 -12.60
C VAL A 181 -8.31 -3.75 -11.51
N LEU A 182 -7.72 -3.55 -10.31
CA LEU A 182 -8.39 -2.82 -9.22
C LEU A 182 -8.59 -1.34 -9.56
N GLU A 183 -7.63 -0.70 -10.23
CA GLU A 183 -7.80 0.67 -10.74
C GLU A 183 -9.02 0.78 -11.65
N ARG A 184 -9.21 -0.17 -12.59
CA ARG A 184 -10.43 -0.24 -13.42
C ARG A 184 -11.71 -0.49 -12.61
N TYR A 185 -11.62 -1.27 -11.53
CA TYR A 185 -12.75 -1.44 -10.62
C TYR A 185 -13.12 -0.11 -9.95
N MET A 186 -12.13 0.64 -9.46
CA MET A 186 -12.35 1.94 -8.82
C MET A 186 -13.00 2.94 -9.80
N GLU A 187 -12.60 2.91 -11.08
CA GLU A 187 -13.19 3.76 -12.12
C GLU A 187 -14.63 3.35 -12.50
N ALA A 188 -14.94 2.05 -12.47
CA ALA A 188 -16.23 1.51 -12.92
C ALA A 188 -17.28 1.44 -11.80
N ALA A 189 -16.88 1.51 -10.53
CA ALA A 189 -17.79 1.41 -9.39
C ALA A 189 -18.38 2.78 -9.06
N ASP A 190 -19.70 2.86 -8.89
CA ASP A 190 -20.35 4.08 -8.36
C ASP A 190 -19.87 4.39 -6.94
N THR A 191 -19.60 3.36 -6.15
CA THR A 191 -18.97 3.40 -4.83
C THR A 191 -18.17 2.11 -4.66
N ALA A 192 -16.86 2.23 -4.55
CA ALA A 192 -16.00 1.07 -4.32
C ALA A 192 -16.14 0.59 -2.88
N ASP A 193 -15.99 -0.72 -2.66
CA ASP A 193 -16.09 -1.31 -1.33
C ASP A 193 -14.81 -1.10 -0.50
N THR A 194 -14.95 -1.14 0.83
CA THR A 194 -13.85 -0.96 1.79
C THR A 194 -12.68 -1.91 1.53
N ASN A 195 -12.97 -3.18 1.16
CA ASN A 195 -11.91 -4.16 0.91
C ASN A 195 -11.08 -3.80 -0.33
N ALA A 196 -11.71 -3.23 -1.36
CA ALA A 196 -10.98 -2.83 -2.58
C ALA A 196 -10.02 -1.68 -2.29
N TYR A 197 -10.45 -0.66 -1.54
CA TYR A 197 -9.58 0.41 -1.05
C TYR A 197 -8.42 -0.16 -0.22
N ALA A 198 -8.71 -1.05 0.73
CA ALA A 198 -7.69 -1.64 1.59
C ALA A 198 -6.66 -2.48 0.81
N ILE A 199 -7.11 -3.31 -0.13
CA ILE A 199 -6.23 -4.17 -0.93
C ILE A 199 -5.38 -3.32 -1.86
N LEU A 200 -5.98 -2.38 -2.60
CA LEU A 200 -5.24 -1.52 -3.54
C LEU A 200 -4.25 -0.60 -2.80
N GLY A 201 -4.66 -0.04 -1.65
CA GLY A 201 -3.77 0.74 -0.79
C GLY A 201 -2.55 -0.05 -0.32
N ARG A 202 -2.73 -1.30 0.14
CA ARG A 202 -1.60 -2.18 0.50
C ARG A 202 -0.72 -2.53 -0.69
N LEU A 203 -1.30 -2.74 -1.86
CA LEU A 203 -0.54 -3.00 -3.08
C LEU A 203 0.29 -1.79 -3.49
N TYR A 204 -0.24 -0.59 -3.42
CA TYR A 204 0.52 0.64 -3.68
C TYR A 204 1.68 0.81 -2.69
N ILE A 205 1.43 0.63 -1.39
CA ILE A 205 2.48 0.69 -0.35
C ILE A 205 3.59 -0.33 -0.64
N SER A 206 3.23 -1.58 -0.97
CA SER A 206 4.21 -2.64 -1.23
C SER A 206 4.98 -2.49 -2.55
N ASN A 207 4.54 -1.61 -3.44
CA ASN A 207 5.19 -1.29 -4.71
C ASN A 207 5.80 0.13 -4.72
N ASP A 208 6.08 0.71 -3.56
CA ASP A 208 6.68 2.04 -3.38
C ASP A 208 5.89 3.19 -4.04
N ARG A 209 4.58 2.97 -4.30
CA ARG A 209 3.65 3.98 -4.84
C ARG A 209 2.95 4.72 -3.71
N MET A 210 3.72 5.37 -2.85
CA MET A 210 3.22 5.93 -1.60
C MET A 210 2.22 7.07 -1.80
N ASP A 211 2.45 7.96 -2.76
CA ASP A 211 1.54 9.07 -3.06
C ASP A 211 0.18 8.57 -3.56
N ASP A 212 0.19 7.51 -4.39
CA ASP A 212 -1.04 6.87 -4.87
C ASP A 212 -1.79 6.19 -3.71
N ALA A 213 -1.05 5.53 -2.79
CA ALA A 213 -1.63 4.89 -1.61
C ALA A 213 -2.32 5.92 -0.70
N ILE A 214 -1.65 7.03 -0.41
CA ILE A 214 -2.19 8.10 0.43
C ILE A 214 -3.46 8.67 -0.20
N SER A 215 -3.41 9.07 -1.48
CA SER A 215 -4.56 9.64 -2.18
C SER A 215 -5.77 8.70 -2.20
N LEU A 216 -5.53 7.41 -2.46
CA LEU A 216 -6.57 6.39 -2.47
C LEU A 216 -7.18 6.17 -1.08
N LEU A 217 -6.33 6.12 -0.04
CA LEU A 217 -6.78 5.85 1.33
C LEU A 217 -7.47 7.08 1.95
N GLU A 218 -7.08 8.30 1.60
CA GLU A 218 -7.81 9.54 1.96
C GLU A 218 -9.22 9.54 1.36
N GLU A 219 -9.36 9.15 0.09
CA GLU A 219 -10.67 8.97 -0.53
C GLU A 219 -11.47 7.85 0.18
N GLY A 220 -10.84 6.69 0.40
CA GLY A 220 -11.46 5.55 1.05
C GLY A 220 -11.96 5.85 2.46
N THR A 221 -11.19 6.58 3.27
CA THR A 221 -11.61 7.01 4.62
C THR A 221 -12.70 8.07 4.59
N THR A 222 -12.77 8.89 3.55
CA THR A 222 -13.88 9.84 3.35
C THR A 222 -15.18 9.12 3.02
N VAL A 223 -15.13 8.10 2.14
CA VAL A 223 -16.31 7.31 1.71
C VAL A 223 -16.77 6.34 2.81
N HIS A 224 -15.83 5.75 3.53
CA HIS A 224 -16.05 4.74 4.57
C HIS A 224 -15.43 5.19 5.89
N SER A 225 -15.97 6.28 6.45
CA SER A 225 -15.41 6.95 7.64
C SER A 225 -15.41 6.09 8.92
N ASP A 226 -16.20 5.02 8.96
CA ASP A 226 -16.27 4.07 10.07
C ASP A 226 -15.26 2.91 9.93
N SER A 227 -14.46 2.89 8.86
CA SER A 227 -13.50 1.82 8.62
C SER A 227 -12.17 2.05 9.35
N GLY A 228 -12.00 1.50 10.54
CA GLY A 228 -10.73 1.53 11.26
C GLY A 228 -9.58 0.84 10.51
N GLU A 229 -9.86 -0.05 9.56
CA GLU A 229 -8.86 -0.67 8.70
C GLU A 229 -8.25 0.36 7.72
N LEU A 230 -9.09 1.15 7.05
CA LEU A 230 -8.62 2.18 6.12
C LEU A 230 -7.87 3.29 6.85
N GLN A 231 -8.39 3.73 8.02
CA GLN A 231 -7.72 4.69 8.88
C GLN A 231 -6.33 4.21 9.27
N SER A 232 -6.20 2.95 9.73
CA SER A 232 -4.91 2.37 10.11
C SER A 232 -3.94 2.27 8.92
N LEU A 233 -4.43 1.95 7.73
CA LEU A 233 -3.61 1.91 6.51
C LEU A 233 -3.14 3.30 6.09
N LEU A 234 -4.00 4.30 6.17
CA LEU A 234 -3.66 5.69 5.86
C LEU A 234 -2.58 6.22 6.80
N LEU A 235 -2.74 5.98 8.11
CA LEU A 235 -1.75 6.36 9.11
C LEU A 235 -0.39 5.68 8.86
N ASN A 236 -0.42 4.39 8.50
CA ASN A 236 0.79 3.66 8.12
C ASN A 236 1.45 4.25 6.86
N ALA A 237 0.65 4.64 5.86
CA ALA A 237 1.14 5.27 4.64
C ALA A 237 1.80 6.63 4.93
N TYR A 238 1.19 7.48 5.76
CA TYR A 238 1.81 8.74 6.20
C TYR A 238 3.14 8.54 6.93
N GLN A 239 3.21 7.56 7.84
CA GLN A 239 4.46 7.25 8.55
C GLN A 239 5.57 6.79 7.59
N GLN A 240 5.24 5.94 6.61
CA GLN A 240 6.22 5.44 5.64
C GLN A 240 6.64 6.49 4.61
N SER A 241 5.77 7.43 4.26
CA SER A 241 6.11 8.54 3.37
C SER A 241 7.03 9.57 4.03
N GLY A 242 7.15 9.56 5.37
CA GLY A 242 7.85 10.58 6.13
C GLY A 242 7.06 11.89 6.25
N ASP A 243 5.78 11.90 5.90
CA ASP A 243 4.89 13.06 6.08
C ASP A 243 4.41 13.12 7.54
N THR A 244 5.35 13.47 8.42
CA THR A 244 5.13 13.51 9.87
C THR A 244 3.99 14.46 10.24
N GLU A 245 3.86 15.59 9.54
CA GLU A 245 2.85 16.59 9.85
C GLU A 245 1.43 16.07 9.61
N ARG A 246 1.16 15.46 8.44
CA ARG A 246 -0.14 14.87 8.15
C ARG A 246 -0.45 13.66 9.04
N ALA A 247 0.55 12.83 9.31
CA ALA A 247 0.40 11.70 10.23
C ALA A 247 0.01 12.17 11.64
N MET A 248 0.68 13.19 12.17
CA MET A 248 0.38 13.75 13.49
C MET A 248 -1.04 14.35 13.57
N GLU A 249 -1.44 15.09 12.55
CA GLU A 249 -2.80 15.66 12.51
C GLU A 249 -3.87 14.57 12.45
N ALA A 250 -3.66 13.53 11.64
CA ALA A 250 -4.58 12.40 11.55
C ALA A 250 -4.65 11.60 12.87
N TYR A 251 -3.50 11.34 13.54
CA TYR A 251 -3.51 10.70 14.85
C TYR A 251 -4.17 11.56 15.93
N ARG A 252 -3.97 12.88 15.88
CA ARG A 252 -4.66 13.80 16.80
C ARG A 252 -6.16 13.67 16.68
N GLN A 253 -6.68 13.68 15.44
CA GLN A 253 -8.11 13.50 15.18
C GLN A 253 -8.60 12.14 15.67
N GLU A 254 -7.87 11.06 15.38
CA GLU A 254 -8.23 9.70 15.84
C GLU A 254 -8.26 9.59 17.37
N VAL A 255 -7.35 10.23 18.08
CA VAL A 255 -7.36 10.26 19.56
C VAL A 255 -8.55 11.05 20.10
N GLU A 256 -8.97 12.13 19.43
CA GLU A 256 -10.17 12.89 19.81
C GLU A 256 -11.47 12.09 19.60
N GLU A 257 -11.56 11.35 18.48
CA GLU A 257 -12.73 10.54 18.13
C GLU A 257 -12.80 9.22 18.91
N ASN A 258 -11.62 8.61 19.18
CA ASN A 258 -11.46 7.31 19.81
C ASN A 258 -10.55 7.38 21.05
N PRO A 259 -10.95 8.10 22.12
CA PRO A 259 -10.08 8.41 23.26
C PRO A 259 -9.61 7.18 24.06
N ASP A 260 -10.30 6.06 23.94
CA ASP A 260 -9.97 4.80 24.63
C ASP A 260 -9.13 3.84 23.75
N ASN A 261 -8.65 4.29 22.58
CA ASN A 261 -7.80 3.50 21.71
C ASN A 261 -6.32 3.66 22.10
N ALA A 262 -5.78 2.68 22.85
CA ALA A 262 -4.39 2.67 23.30
C ALA A 262 -3.38 2.74 22.15
N THR A 263 -3.70 2.15 20.99
CA THR A 263 -2.81 2.15 19.81
C THR A 263 -2.68 3.53 19.20
N TYR A 264 -3.77 4.26 19.03
CA TYR A 264 -3.74 5.62 18.49
C TYR A 264 -2.99 6.56 19.42
N ARG A 265 -3.24 6.49 20.72
CA ARG A 265 -2.51 7.28 21.73
C ARG A 265 -1.02 6.96 21.74
N TYR A 266 -0.65 5.67 21.68
CA TYR A 266 0.76 5.26 21.60
C TYR A 266 1.44 5.79 20.34
N ASN A 267 0.81 5.65 19.18
CA ASN A 267 1.40 6.12 17.93
C ASN A 267 1.54 7.64 17.90
N TYR A 268 0.50 8.36 18.33
CA TYR A 268 0.55 9.82 18.41
C TYR A 268 1.63 10.29 19.40
N GLY A 269 1.67 9.72 20.60
CA GLY A 269 2.68 10.02 21.61
C GLY A 269 4.10 9.69 21.15
N SER A 270 4.29 8.60 20.38
CA SER A 270 5.59 8.25 19.81
C SER A 270 6.05 9.26 18.75
N MET A 271 5.14 9.78 17.94
CA MET A 271 5.44 10.82 16.97
C MET A 271 5.76 12.15 17.65
N LEU A 272 4.98 12.54 18.66
CA LEU A 272 5.26 13.73 19.47
C LEU A 272 6.64 13.65 20.14
N LEU A 273 7.04 12.45 20.60
CA LEU A 273 8.36 12.20 21.16
C LEU A 273 9.48 12.39 20.12
N SER A 274 9.27 11.94 18.89
CA SER A 274 10.26 12.14 17.81
C SER A 274 10.40 13.59 17.36
N GLU A 275 9.38 14.42 17.60
CA GLU A 275 9.37 15.85 17.31
C GLU A 275 9.73 16.73 18.55
N ASP A 276 10.29 16.11 19.59
CA ASP A 276 10.67 16.77 20.85
C ASP A 276 9.52 17.53 21.57
N ARG A 277 8.26 17.20 21.25
CA ARG A 277 7.07 17.72 21.92
C ARG A 277 6.78 16.93 23.19
N LEU A 278 7.72 17.01 24.14
CA LEU A 278 7.87 16.07 25.25
C LEU A 278 6.67 16.06 26.21
N ASP A 279 6.09 17.20 26.54
CA ASP A 279 4.93 17.25 27.46
C ASP A 279 3.70 16.59 26.85
N GLU A 280 3.44 16.86 25.57
CA GLU A 280 2.33 16.25 24.84
C GLU A 280 2.57 14.75 24.62
N ALA A 281 3.81 14.36 24.31
CA ALA A 281 4.19 12.95 24.20
C ALA A 281 3.92 12.19 25.51
N ILE A 282 4.31 12.75 26.66
CA ILE A 282 4.07 12.16 27.98
C ILE A 282 2.57 11.99 28.23
N GLU A 283 1.76 12.99 27.93
CA GLU A 283 0.30 12.91 28.10
C GLU A 283 -0.31 11.75 27.30
N GLN A 284 0.02 11.64 26.00
CA GLN A 284 -0.54 10.59 25.15
C GLN A 284 0.02 9.20 25.50
N LEU A 285 1.31 9.07 25.79
CA LEU A 285 1.93 7.82 26.17
C LEU A 285 1.45 7.35 27.55
N GLN A 286 1.24 8.26 28.52
CA GLN A 286 0.64 7.92 29.81
C GLN A 286 -0.76 7.35 29.63
N ALA A 287 -1.60 8.01 28.82
CA ALA A 287 -2.93 7.50 28.53
C ALA A 287 -2.90 6.15 27.79
N ALA A 288 -1.93 5.91 26.93
CA ALA A 288 -1.75 4.63 26.25
C ALA A 288 -1.41 3.50 27.25
N VAL A 289 -0.49 3.73 28.20
CA VAL A 289 -0.12 2.71 29.19
C VAL A 289 -1.21 2.50 30.25
N ASP A 290 -2.02 3.51 30.55
CA ASP A 290 -3.17 3.39 31.45
C ASP A 290 -4.24 2.48 30.81
N LEU A 291 -4.44 2.56 29.49
CA LEU A 291 -5.34 1.70 28.74
C LEU A 291 -4.77 0.29 28.50
N GLN A 292 -3.46 0.18 28.28
CA GLN A 292 -2.77 -1.08 28.00
C GLN A 292 -1.41 -1.14 28.70
N SER A 293 -1.41 -1.56 29.97
CA SER A 293 -0.22 -1.57 30.83
C SER A 293 0.82 -2.65 30.50
N ASP A 294 0.53 -3.59 29.61
CA ASP A 294 1.41 -4.67 29.18
C ASP A 294 2.08 -4.41 27.81
N ASN A 295 1.92 -3.22 27.26
CA ASN A 295 2.62 -2.79 26.05
C ASN A 295 4.04 -2.29 26.37
N ALA A 296 5.05 -3.16 26.19
CA ALA A 296 6.45 -2.85 26.47
C ALA A 296 6.97 -1.61 25.70
N LYS A 297 6.50 -1.39 24.47
CA LYS A 297 6.88 -0.23 23.64
C LYS A 297 6.35 1.07 24.22
N ALA A 298 5.08 1.08 24.62
CA ALA A 298 4.46 2.26 25.21
C ALA A 298 5.11 2.63 26.53
N GLN A 299 5.40 1.62 27.35
CA GLN A 299 6.12 1.80 28.63
C GLN A 299 7.53 2.38 28.42
N TYR A 300 8.28 1.82 27.45
CA TYR A 300 9.61 2.33 27.12
C TYR A 300 9.55 3.78 26.61
N ASN A 301 8.66 4.07 25.64
CA ASN A 301 8.57 5.42 25.09
C ASN A 301 8.14 6.46 26.13
N LEU A 302 7.25 6.10 27.06
CA LEU A 302 6.88 6.97 28.17
C LEU A 302 8.09 7.30 29.05
N GLY A 303 8.84 6.27 29.44
CA GLY A 303 10.06 6.47 30.22
C GLY A 303 11.13 7.30 29.48
N ALA A 304 11.31 7.03 28.18
CA ALA A 304 12.21 7.78 27.32
C ALA A 304 11.79 9.26 27.20
N ALA A 305 10.47 9.54 27.11
CA ALA A 305 9.95 10.91 27.07
C ALA A 305 10.27 11.67 28.34
N TYR A 306 10.16 11.05 29.52
CA TYR A 306 10.55 11.65 30.78
C TYR A 306 12.06 11.87 30.88
N VAL A 307 12.90 10.92 30.42
CA VAL A 307 14.35 11.09 30.37
C VAL A 307 14.73 12.25 29.46
N ASN A 308 14.14 12.33 28.25
CA ASN A 308 14.40 13.43 27.33
C ASN A 308 13.99 14.78 27.91
N LYS A 309 12.86 14.84 28.61
CA LYS A 309 12.40 16.03 29.31
C LYS A 309 13.42 16.45 30.39
N ALA A 310 13.95 15.51 31.17
CA ALA A 310 14.99 15.80 32.16
C ALA A 310 16.28 16.34 31.51
N VAL A 311 16.69 15.78 30.35
CA VAL A 311 17.83 16.28 29.58
C VAL A 311 17.59 17.69 29.07
N ALA A 312 16.41 17.98 28.49
CA ALA A 312 16.07 19.34 28.02
C ALA A 312 16.04 20.37 29.13
N LEU A 313 15.60 20.00 30.35
CA LEU A 313 15.66 20.86 31.53
C LEU A 313 17.11 21.10 31.95
N ASN A 314 17.97 20.10 31.85
CA ASN A 314 19.41 20.28 32.14
C ASN A 314 20.09 21.24 31.14
N ASP A 315 19.75 21.16 29.87
CA ASP A 315 20.26 22.06 28.83
C ASP A 315 19.78 23.51 29.05
N SER A 316 18.57 23.67 29.58
CA SER A 316 18.03 24.98 29.98
C SER A 316 18.82 25.56 31.15
N ILE A 317 19.16 24.77 32.16
CA ILE A 317 20.01 25.17 33.28
C ILE A 317 21.39 25.60 32.75
N ALA A 318 22.03 24.75 31.94
CA ALA A 318 23.35 25.04 31.38
C ALA A 318 23.35 26.33 30.56
N THR A 319 22.28 26.62 29.82
CA THR A 319 22.13 27.88 29.06
C THR A 319 22.13 29.09 29.94
N ILE A 320 21.49 29.04 31.11
CA ILE A 320 21.48 30.16 32.09
C ILE A 320 22.87 30.32 32.71
N GLU A 321 23.49 29.22 33.13
CA GLU A 321 24.82 29.22 33.73
C GLU A 321 25.90 29.72 32.77
N ASP A 322 25.87 29.32 31.51
CA ASP A 322 26.80 29.75 30.46
C ASP A 322 26.66 31.25 30.19
N ARG A 323 25.43 31.76 30.09
CA ARG A 323 25.18 33.21 29.94
C ARG A 323 25.75 34.00 31.11
N VAL A 324 25.53 33.58 32.35
CA VAL A 324 26.07 34.23 33.55
C VAL A 324 27.61 34.24 33.52
N ARG A 325 28.22 33.13 33.10
CA ARG A 325 29.68 32.98 32.98
C ARG A 325 30.25 33.86 31.86
N GLU A 326 29.59 33.94 30.69
CA GLU A 326 30.01 34.78 29.57
C GLU A 326 29.97 36.29 29.93
N GLU A 327 29.00 36.68 30.74
CA GLU A 327 28.84 38.06 31.21
C GLU A 327 29.80 38.42 32.39
N ASP A 328 30.64 37.47 32.83
CA ASP A 328 31.62 37.62 33.94
C ASP A 328 30.98 38.25 35.20
N ARG A 329 29.80 37.75 35.59
CA ARG A 329 29.01 38.22 36.72
C ARG A 329 28.46 37.08 37.57
N GLU A 330 27.96 37.40 38.75
CA GLU A 330 27.17 36.44 39.54
C GLU A 330 25.74 36.34 39.00
N ALA A 331 25.11 35.19 39.20
CA ALA A 331 23.71 34.99 38.87
C ALA A 331 22.84 35.94 39.72
N THR A 332 21.81 36.48 39.08
CA THR A 332 20.77 37.25 39.78
C THR A 332 19.92 36.32 40.66
N GLU A 333 19.23 36.91 41.66
CA GLU A 333 18.29 36.14 42.51
C GLU A 333 17.24 35.41 41.67
N GLN A 334 16.72 36.04 40.61
CA GLN A 334 15.74 35.45 39.70
C GLN A 334 16.34 34.26 38.91
N GLU A 335 17.57 34.38 38.37
CA GLU A 335 18.23 33.29 37.66
C GLU A 335 18.56 32.12 38.60
N THR A 336 18.93 32.42 39.86
CA THR A 336 19.15 31.37 40.88
C THR A 336 17.86 30.61 41.21
N GLU A 337 16.73 31.31 41.37
CA GLU A 337 15.43 30.70 41.62
C GLU A 337 14.96 29.88 40.39
N GLU A 338 15.20 30.38 39.17
CA GLU A 338 14.89 29.67 37.92
C GLU A 338 15.69 28.37 37.79
N ILE A 339 17.02 28.44 38.02
CA ILE A 339 17.90 27.25 38.02
C ILE A 339 17.42 26.22 39.04
N GLN A 340 17.07 26.65 40.25
CA GLN A 340 16.58 25.75 41.29
C GLN A 340 15.27 25.07 40.87
N THR A 341 14.33 25.84 40.33
CA THR A 341 13.04 25.31 39.84
C THR A 341 13.25 24.28 38.72
N LEU A 342 14.10 24.59 37.75
CA LEU A 342 14.43 23.66 36.64
C LEU A 342 15.14 22.39 37.17
N ALA A 343 16.02 22.52 38.17
CA ALA A 343 16.69 21.37 38.78
C ALA A 343 15.72 20.44 39.51
N GLU A 344 14.74 21.01 40.25
CA GLU A 344 13.67 20.25 40.90
C GLU A 344 12.80 19.50 39.87
N GLN A 345 12.40 20.18 38.78
CA GLN A 345 11.64 19.58 37.69
C GLN A 345 12.43 18.49 36.98
N ARG A 346 13.72 18.67 36.71
CA ARG A 346 14.61 17.65 36.13
C ARG A 346 14.67 16.42 37.01
N GLN A 347 14.88 16.58 38.32
CA GLN A 347 14.94 15.46 39.24
C GLN A 347 13.63 14.71 39.29
N GLN A 348 12.48 15.40 39.28
CA GLN A 348 11.17 14.80 39.21
C GLN A 348 10.98 14.02 37.92
N ALA A 349 11.38 14.57 36.77
CA ALA A 349 11.27 13.87 35.49
C ALA A 349 12.08 12.57 35.44
N PHE A 350 13.31 12.54 36.02
CA PHE A 350 14.07 11.31 36.16
C PHE A 350 13.35 10.29 37.07
N GLN A 351 12.74 10.74 38.19
CA GLN A 351 11.97 9.89 39.07
C GLN A 351 10.73 9.29 38.35
N ASP A 352 10.03 10.11 37.57
CA ASP A 352 8.83 9.68 36.83
C ASP A 352 9.17 8.72 35.69
N ALA A 353 10.41 8.75 35.18
CA ALA A 353 10.87 7.81 34.16
C ALA A 353 11.04 6.37 34.69
N ILE A 354 11.35 6.19 35.96
CA ILE A 354 11.73 4.90 36.55
C ILE A 354 10.60 3.86 36.44
N PRO A 355 9.35 4.09 36.89
CA PRO A 355 8.31 3.09 36.89
C PRO A 355 7.98 2.51 35.48
N PRO A 356 7.79 3.34 34.45
CA PRO A 356 7.53 2.83 33.10
C PRO A 356 8.73 2.07 32.52
N LEU A 357 9.96 2.52 32.76
CA LEU A 357 11.17 1.82 32.29
C LEU A 357 11.37 0.47 32.99
N GLU A 358 11.14 0.37 34.30
CA GLU A 358 11.13 -0.92 35.00
C GLU A 358 10.09 -1.87 34.43
N ARG A 359 8.90 -1.36 34.13
CA ARG A 359 7.84 -2.15 33.52
C ARG A 359 8.22 -2.62 32.13
N ALA A 360 8.79 -1.73 31.28
CA ALA A 360 9.30 -2.08 29.97
C ALA A 360 10.39 -3.17 30.03
N ARG A 361 11.35 -3.03 30.96
CA ARG A 361 12.38 -4.04 31.23
C ARG A 361 11.78 -5.40 31.61
N GLN A 362 10.83 -5.39 32.55
CA GLN A 362 10.16 -6.62 32.99
C GLN A 362 9.43 -7.34 31.87
N LEU A 363 8.67 -6.62 31.04
CA LEU A 363 7.94 -7.16 29.89
C LEU A 363 8.91 -7.72 28.83
N SER A 364 9.99 -7.01 28.56
CA SER A 364 11.02 -7.45 27.61
C SER A 364 11.74 -8.73 28.05
N GLN A 365 11.93 -8.94 29.35
CA GLN A 365 12.48 -10.19 29.90
C GLN A 365 11.53 -11.37 29.76
N GLN A 366 10.22 -11.15 29.69
CA GLN A 366 9.18 -12.20 29.57
C GLN A 366 8.95 -12.67 28.14
N GLY A 367 9.63 -12.10 27.15
CA GLY A 367 9.59 -12.55 25.75
C GLY A 367 9.12 -11.55 24.72
N GLU A 368 8.74 -10.35 25.09
CA GLU A 368 8.54 -9.23 24.16
C GLU A 368 9.88 -8.57 23.86
N SER A 369 10.54 -9.05 22.83
CA SER A 369 11.92 -8.70 22.46
C SER A 369 12.09 -7.27 21.96
N GLY A 370 13.24 -6.66 22.26
CA GLY A 370 13.79 -5.50 21.56
C GLY A 370 14.08 -4.28 22.43
N TYR A 371 13.44 -4.13 23.61
CA TYR A 371 13.61 -2.94 24.43
C TYR A 371 14.37 -3.17 25.76
N LEU A 372 14.96 -4.37 25.97
CA LEU A 372 15.63 -4.69 27.22
C LEU A 372 16.84 -3.81 27.47
N GLU A 373 17.77 -3.76 26.51
CA GLU A 373 19.00 -3.00 26.62
C GLU A 373 18.73 -1.49 26.72
N ASP A 374 17.83 -0.97 25.87
CA ASP A 374 17.46 0.43 25.88
C ASP A 374 16.77 0.85 27.19
N SER A 375 15.87 0.02 27.71
CA SER A 375 15.24 0.24 29.03
C SER A 375 16.26 0.24 30.13
N CYS A 376 17.23 -0.67 30.12
CA CYS A 376 18.30 -0.71 31.11
C CYS A 376 19.20 0.51 31.05
N ARG A 377 19.54 1.01 29.86
CA ARG A 377 20.33 2.24 29.69
C ARG A 377 19.61 3.47 30.23
N ALA A 378 18.33 3.60 29.90
CA ALA A 378 17.51 4.71 30.39
C ALA A 378 17.32 4.65 31.92
N LEU A 379 17.10 3.43 32.48
CA LEU A 379 17.05 3.21 33.93
C LEU A 379 18.36 3.56 34.61
N PHE A 380 19.49 3.13 34.07
CA PHE A 380 20.81 3.47 34.59
C PHE A 380 20.98 4.98 34.73
N GLN A 381 20.65 5.73 33.66
CA GLN A 381 20.71 7.19 33.70
C GLN A 381 19.77 7.77 34.77
N ALA A 382 18.52 7.32 34.85
CA ALA A 382 17.55 7.82 35.80
C ALA A 382 17.97 7.51 37.25
N TYR A 383 18.45 6.30 37.53
CA TYR A 383 18.94 5.93 38.87
C TYR A 383 20.15 6.72 39.30
N VAL A 384 21.17 6.93 38.43
CA VAL A 384 22.34 7.75 38.73
C VAL A 384 21.92 9.19 39.06
N GLN A 385 21.03 9.76 38.24
CA GLN A 385 20.57 11.14 38.42
C GLN A 385 19.67 11.35 39.66
N THR A 386 19.08 10.26 40.17
CA THR A 386 18.25 10.27 41.39
C THR A 386 18.97 9.66 42.60
N GLU A 387 20.30 9.49 42.54
CA GLU A 387 21.17 8.98 43.61
C GLU A 387 20.82 7.56 44.09
N GLN A 388 20.23 6.74 43.20
CA GLN A 388 19.89 5.36 43.48
C GLN A 388 20.98 4.39 42.98
N THR A 389 22.18 4.50 43.56
CA THR A 389 23.41 3.80 43.12
C THR A 389 23.25 2.27 43.08
N ASP A 390 22.59 1.68 44.09
CA ASP A 390 22.38 0.23 44.17
C ASP A 390 21.53 -0.27 42.98
N GLN A 391 20.45 0.46 42.65
CA GLN A 391 19.58 0.11 41.50
C GLN A 391 20.28 0.37 40.16
N ALA A 392 21.12 1.40 40.08
CA ALA A 392 21.95 1.64 38.90
C ALA A 392 22.90 0.47 38.64
N ALA A 393 23.56 -0.05 39.69
CA ALA A 393 24.44 -1.22 39.58
C ALA A 393 23.70 -2.49 39.11
N GLU A 394 22.44 -2.71 39.53
CA GLU A 394 21.62 -3.85 39.08
C GLU A 394 21.32 -3.87 37.58
N VAL A 395 21.35 -2.73 36.90
CA VAL A 395 21.04 -2.61 35.49
C VAL A 395 22.27 -2.42 34.60
N GLU A 396 23.47 -2.27 35.15
CA GLU A 396 24.73 -2.06 34.41
C GLU A 396 24.93 -3.11 33.31
N GLN A 397 24.85 -4.40 33.67
CA GLN A 397 25.11 -5.49 32.76
C GLN A 397 24.10 -5.52 31.59
N CYS A 398 22.80 -5.31 31.85
CA CYS A 398 21.79 -5.30 30.79
C CYS A 398 21.85 -4.00 29.96
N ALA A 399 22.39 -2.94 30.49
CA ALA A 399 22.65 -1.67 29.79
C ALA A 399 23.92 -1.71 28.90
N GLY A 400 24.69 -2.79 29.00
CA GLY A 400 25.95 -2.96 28.25
C GLY A 400 27.11 -2.18 28.84
N PHE A 401 27.07 -1.82 30.14
CA PHE A 401 28.13 -1.16 30.85
C PHE A 401 29.04 -2.15 31.60
N GLU A 402 30.28 -1.73 31.91
CA GLU A 402 31.19 -2.49 32.75
C GLU A 402 30.73 -2.39 34.21
N GLU A 403 31.00 -3.42 35.00
CA GLU A 403 30.67 -3.48 36.44
C GLU A 403 31.40 -2.35 37.21
N GLY A 404 30.69 -1.62 38.07
CA GLY A 404 31.22 -0.48 38.84
C GLY A 404 31.04 0.89 38.19
N ARG A 405 30.38 0.97 37.02
CA ARG A 405 30.12 2.26 36.37
C ARG A 405 29.21 3.19 37.17
N ALA A 406 28.26 2.63 37.90
CA ALA A 406 27.34 3.39 38.76
C ALA A 406 28.07 4.07 39.90
N GLU A 407 29.04 3.39 40.50
CA GLU A 407 29.87 3.97 41.60
C GLU A 407 30.73 5.11 41.07
N GLU A 408 31.38 4.93 39.90
CA GLU A 408 32.20 5.99 39.28
C GLU A 408 31.40 7.26 38.95
N MET A 409 30.14 7.12 38.50
CA MET A 409 29.29 8.27 38.14
C MET A 409 28.59 8.92 39.33
N SER A 410 28.48 8.23 40.46
CA SER A 410 27.93 8.79 41.72
C SER A 410 28.95 9.54 42.57
N GLU A 411 30.27 9.35 42.34
CA GLU A 411 31.28 10.13 43.04
C GLU A 411 31.25 11.61 42.56
N PRO A 412 31.16 12.59 43.47
CA PRO A 412 31.25 13.98 43.07
C PRO A 412 32.61 14.19 42.39
N SER A 413 32.58 14.66 41.12
CA SER A 413 33.80 15.03 40.39
C SER A 413 34.63 15.93 41.27
N GLY A 414 35.66 15.33 41.89
CA GLY A 414 36.56 16.00 42.81
C GLY A 414 37.21 17.20 42.12
N GLY A 415 36.78 18.39 42.53
CA GLY A 415 37.37 19.64 42.07
C GLY A 415 38.84 19.68 42.45
N ASN A 416 39.67 19.79 41.41
CA ASN A 416 41.03 20.31 41.52
C ASN A 416 41.08 21.75 41.05
#